data_9e15949bc174ee5bfaa10b1a9dabcb52
#
_entry.id   9e15949bc174ee5bfaa10b1a9dabcb52
#
_cell.length_a   1.000
_cell.length_b   1.000
_cell.length_c   1.000
_cell.angle_alpha   90.00
_cell.angle_beta   90.00
_cell.angle_gamma   90.00
#
_symmetry.space_group_name_H-M   'P 1'
#
loop_
_entity.id
_entity.type
_entity.pdbx_description
1 polymer ?
#
loop_
_entity_poly.entity_id
_entity_poly.type
_entity_poly.pdbx_seq_one_letter_code
_entity_poly.pdbx_strand_id
1 'polypeptide(L)'
;MARNKDQEARRAQLGEAAARALLSRGLEGLRLKDVAAEAGVTPAAVLYYYEDLDALMYETFQQAIERFCREREAAAEREADARGRLRSCIASGVASGPQDRLPRLLFEYWPRALRDPKAAALDSVLTERQIGVYQGILVLGEAQGHFTLDDPARLVAGNFVAMEDGYQMDVLAGRRSPREVITALHSYARAATGYLPEAP
;
A
#
# COMPACT_ATOMS: atom_id res chain seq x y z
N MET A 1 8.82 27.75 15.17
CA MET A 1 9.36 26.48 14.64
C MET A 1 9.23 25.32 15.62
N ALA A 2 9.60 25.41 16.91
CA ALA A 2 9.50 24.30 17.88
C ALA A 2 8.05 23.81 18.08
N ARG A 3 7.08 24.72 18.29
CA ARG A 3 5.67 24.37 18.53
C ARG A 3 5.01 23.62 17.36
N ASN A 4 5.41 23.89 16.12
CA ASN A 4 4.89 23.17 14.93
C ASN A 4 5.43 21.73 14.87
N LYS A 5 6.72 21.54 15.17
CA LYS A 5 7.34 20.20 15.25
C LYS A 5 6.70 19.34 16.34
N ASP A 6 6.37 19.92 17.49
CA ASP A 6 5.69 19.18 18.57
C ASP A 6 4.26 18.77 18.17
N GLN A 7 3.54 19.63 17.41
CA GLN A 7 2.21 19.30 16.90
C GLN A 7 2.26 18.19 15.85
N GLU A 8 3.19 18.26 14.89
CA GLU A 8 3.39 17.21 13.88
C GLU A 8 3.78 15.86 14.52
N ALA A 9 4.70 15.88 15.48
CA ALA A 9 5.08 14.68 16.20
C ALA A 9 3.90 14.06 16.97
N ARG A 10 3.06 14.90 17.57
CA ARG A 10 1.87 14.41 18.29
C ARG A 10 0.82 13.85 17.33
N ARG A 11 0.59 14.49 16.18
CA ARG A 11 -0.32 13.96 15.14
C ARG A 11 0.17 12.60 14.63
N ALA A 12 1.47 12.46 14.36
CA ALA A 12 2.06 11.18 13.95
C ALA A 12 1.87 10.09 15.03
N GLN A 13 2.07 10.41 16.32
CA GLN A 13 1.83 9.49 17.43
C GLN A 13 0.35 9.05 17.50
N LEU A 14 -0.59 9.97 17.30
CA LEU A 14 -2.02 9.67 17.28
C LEU A 14 -2.40 8.80 16.07
N GLY A 15 -1.83 9.06 14.90
CA GLY A 15 -2.00 8.23 13.70
C GLY A 15 -1.50 6.79 13.90
N GLU A 16 -0.32 6.62 14.50
CA GLU A 16 0.20 5.28 14.82
C GLU A 16 -0.68 4.55 15.86
N ALA A 17 -1.22 5.27 16.84
CA ALA A 17 -2.16 4.70 17.80
C ALA A 17 -3.49 4.32 17.13
N ALA A 18 -4.00 5.15 16.21
CA ALA A 18 -5.19 4.87 15.43
C ALA A 18 -5.01 3.61 14.57
N ALA A 19 -3.87 3.46 13.89
CA ALA A 19 -3.54 2.27 13.13
C ALA A 19 -3.50 1.01 14.00
N ARG A 20 -2.90 1.05 15.20
CA ARG A 20 -2.91 -0.10 16.14
C ARG A 20 -4.31 -0.43 16.62
N ALA A 21 -5.08 0.57 17.01
CA ALA A 21 -6.46 0.38 17.48
C ALA A 21 -7.35 -0.23 16.38
N LEU A 22 -7.20 0.25 15.13
CA LEU A 22 -7.91 -0.30 13.98
C LEU A 22 -7.57 -1.77 13.76
N LEU A 23 -6.28 -2.11 13.70
CA LEU A 23 -5.83 -3.49 13.43
C LEU A 23 -6.24 -4.49 14.52
N SER A 24 -6.50 -4.02 15.75
CA SER A 24 -6.96 -4.87 16.84
C SER A 24 -8.47 -5.05 16.92
N ARG A 25 -9.26 -4.07 16.44
CA ARG A 25 -10.71 -4.00 16.65
C ARG A 25 -11.54 -4.04 15.37
N GLY A 26 -10.90 -3.84 14.23
CA GLY A 26 -11.58 -3.58 12.96
C GLY A 26 -12.19 -2.17 12.88
N LEU A 27 -12.50 -1.74 11.67
CA LEU A 27 -13.01 -0.39 11.42
C LEU A 27 -14.40 -0.14 12.06
N GLU A 28 -15.30 -1.11 11.99
CA GLU A 28 -16.67 -0.97 12.52
C GLU A 28 -16.71 -0.86 14.05
N GLY A 29 -15.77 -1.53 14.74
CA GLY A 29 -15.66 -1.53 16.20
C GLY A 29 -14.88 -0.36 16.79
N LEU A 30 -14.16 0.39 15.96
CA LEU A 30 -13.26 1.45 16.42
C LEU A 30 -14.00 2.66 16.97
N ARG A 31 -13.56 3.15 18.13
CA ARG A 31 -14.06 4.36 18.79
C ARG A 31 -12.90 5.27 19.18
N LEU A 32 -13.16 6.56 19.28
CA LEU A 32 -12.14 7.55 19.67
C LEU A 32 -11.45 7.21 20.99
N LYS A 33 -12.18 6.67 21.96
CA LYS A 33 -11.64 6.22 23.25
C LYS A 33 -10.60 5.10 23.11
N ASP A 34 -10.72 4.27 22.08
CA ASP A 34 -9.79 3.16 21.83
C ASP A 34 -8.45 3.70 21.32
N VAL A 35 -8.49 4.69 20.43
CA VAL A 35 -7.32 5.41 19.96
C VAL A 35 -6.66 6.17 21.11
N ALA A 36 -7.45 6.85 21.94
CA ALA A 36 -6.94 7.57 23.10
C ALA A 36 -6.22 6.65 24.08
N ALA A 37 -6.79 5.45 24.34
CA ALA A 37 -6.17 4.43 25.19
C ALA A 37 -4.84 3.93 24.60
N GLU A 38 -4.79 3.64 23.30
CA GLU A 38 -3.57 3.23 22.59
C GLU A 38 -2.47 4.31 22.59
N ALA A 39 -2.87 5.58 22.57
CA ALA A 39 -1.95 6.71 22.62
C ALA A 39 -1.52 7.11 24.04
N GLY A 40 -2.15 6.55 25.09
CA GLY A 40 -1.93 6.93 26.48
C GLY A 40 -2.42 8.34 26.82
N VAL A 41 -3.52 8.79 26.17
CA VAL A 41 -4.09 10.13 26.36
C VAL A 41 -5.59 10.07 26.62
N THR A 42 -6.22 11.21 26.90
CA THR A 42 -7.67 11.31 27.00
C THR A 42 -8.32 11.51 25.62
N PRO A 43 -9.60 11.11 25.42
CA PRO A 43 -10.32 11.43 24.19
C PRO A 43 -10.36 12.93 23.88
N ALA A 44 -10.46 13.79 24.89
CA ALA A 44 -10.41 15.24 24.71
C ALA A 44 -9.05 15.72 24.15
N ALA A 45 -7.95 15.06 24.54
CA ALA A 45 -6.64 15.37 23.97
C ALA A 45 -6.52 14.96 22.49
N VAL A 46 -7.21 13.91 22.05
CA VAL A 46 -7.29 13.56 20.62
C VAL A 46 -8.09 14.61 19.85
N LEU A 47 -9.24 15.03 20.40
CA LEU A 47 -10.11 16.05 19.79
C LEU A 47 -9.48 17.46 19.73
N TYR A 48 -8.42 17.70 20.47
CA TYR A 48 -7.62 18.92 20.31
C TYR A 48 -6.86 18.95 18.96
N TYR A 49 -6.51 17.79 18.40
CA TYR A 49 -5.76 17.67 17.14
C TYR A 49 -6.61 17.32 15.93
N TYR A 50 -7.74 16.66 16.14
CA TYR A 50 -8.64 16.16 15.10
C TYR A 50 -10.09 16.47 15.47
N GLU A 51 -10.87 16.91 14.50
CA GLU A 51 -12.28 17.24 14.67
C GLU A 51 -13.09 16.03 15.19
N ASP A 52 -12.79 14.86 14.62
CA ASP A 52 -13.43 13.59 14.97
C ASP A 52 -12.53 12.38 14.64
N LEU A 53 -13.06 11.17 14.85
CA LEU A 53 -12.38 9.93 14.52
C LEU A 53 -12.17 9.79 13.00
N ASP A 54 -13.10 10.25 12.19
CA ASP A 54 -13.04 10.15 10.73
C ASP A 54 -11.91 11.00 10.16
N ALA A 55 -11.73 12.22 10.66
CA ALA A 55 -10.61 13.07 10.30
C ALA A 55 -9.25 12.46 10.68
N LEU A 56 -9.14 11.87 11.87
CA LEU A 56 -7.95 11.15 12.29
C LEU A 56 -7.67 9.94 11.40
N MET A 57 -8.68 9.12 11.12
CA MET A 57 -8.54 7.95 10.26
C MET A 57 -8.15 8.32 8.84
N TYR A 58 -8.76 9.35 8.26
CA TYR A 58 -8.42 9.84 6.93
C TYR A 58 -6.92 10.20 6.82
N GLU A 59 -6.39 10.98 7.77
CA GLU A 59 -4.97 11.33 7.80
C GLU A 59 -4.08 10.10 8.02
N THR A 60 -4.50 9.17 8.88
CA THR A 60 -3.78 7.91 9.12
C THR A 60 -3.63 7.10 7.84
N PHE A 61 -4.69 7.00 7.03
CA PHE A 61 -4.64 6.31 5.74
C PHE A 61 -3.85 7.05 4.69
N GLN A 62 -3.99 8.37 4.63
CA GLN A 62 -3.18 9.19 3.73
C GLN A 62 -1.67 8.96 3.98
N GLN A 63 -1.26 8.92 5.25
CA GLN A 63 0.13 8.64 5.63
C GLN A 63 0.54 7.19 5.31
N ALA A 64 -0.37 6.22 5.51
CA ALA A 64 -0.12 4.82 5.16
C ALA A 64 0.08 4.62 3.65
N ILE A 65 -0.77 5.24 2.82
CA ILE A 65 -0.65 5.23 1.36
C ILE A 65 0.68 5.85 0.94
N GLU A 66 1.01 7.03 1.47
CA GLU A 66 2.25 7.72 1.14
C GLU A 66 3.49 6.89 1.51
N ARG A 67 3.46 6.23 2.66
CA ARG A 67 4.52 5.33 3.09
C ARG A 67 4.65 4.12 2.17
N PHE A 68 3.54 3.44 1.87
CA PHE A 68 3.51 2.27 1.00
C PHE A 68 4.06 2.59 -0.40
N CYS A 69 3.59 3.69 -1.01
CA CYS A 69 4.05 4.10 -2.33
C CYS A 69 5.54 4.44 -2.33
N ARG A 70 6.02 5.22 -1.36
CA ARG A 70 7.45 5.58 -1.26
C ARG A 70 8.36 4.38 -1.05
N GLU A 71 7.98 3.42 -0.20
CA GLU A 71 8.76 2.21 0.04
C GLU A 71 8.87 1.39 -1.25
N ARG A 72 7.79 1.30 -2.04
CA ARG A 72 7.73 0.60 -3.33
C ARG A 72 8.54 1.30 -4.41
N GLU A 73 8.37 2.60 -4.58
CA GLU A 73 9.14 3.44 -5.51
C GLU A 73 10.65 3.30 -5.23
N ALA A 74 11.04 3.46 -3.97
CA ALA A 74 12.44 3.33 -3.55
C ALA A 74 13.00 1.91 -3.75
N ALA A 75 12.18 0.87 -3.58
CA ALA A 75 12.61 -0.50 -3.85
C ALA A 75 12.93 -0.72 -5.34
N ALA A 76 12.08 -0.22 -6.23
CA ALA A 76 12.32 -0.28 -7.67
C ALA A 76 13.54 0.57 -8.10
N GLU A 77 13.69 1.77 -7.57
CA GLU A 77 14.79 2.69 -7.94
C GLU A 77 16.18 2.19 -7.56
N ARG A 78 16.32 1.32 -6.57
CA ARG A 78 17.62 0.72 -6.19
C ARG A 78 18.18 -0.22 -7.25
N GLU A 79 17.34 -0.70 -8.16
CA GLU A 79 17.72 -1.66 -9.19
C GLU A 79 18.20 -0.95 -10.45
N ALA A 80 19.26 -1.49 -11.05
CA ALA A 80 19.95 -0.86 -12.18
C ALA A 80 19.17 -0.94 -13.49
N ASP A 81 18.41 -2.02 -13.70
CA ASP A 81 17.68 -2.28 -14.94
C ASP A 81 16.20 -2.61 -14.71
N ALA A 82 15.42 -2.62 -15.79
CA ALA A 82 13.99 -2.87 -15.73
C ALA A 82 13.62 -4.27 -15.18
N ARG A 83 14.48 -5.28 -15.39
CA ARG A 83 14.25 -6.65 -14.87
C ARG A 83 14.37 -6.68 -13.36
N GLY A 84 15.41 -6.06 -12.82
CA GLY A 84 15.58 -5.88 -11.37
C GLY A 84 14.43 -5.08 -10.77
N ARG A 85 14.08 -3.95 -11.38
CA ARG A 85 12.97 -3.10 -10.95
C ARG A 85 11.64 -3.84 -10.91
N LEU A 86 11.34 -4.67 -11.91
CA LEU A 86 10.13 -5.48 -11.94
C LEU A 86 10.09 -6.51 -10.81
N ARG A 87 11.21 -7.21 -10.56
CA ARG A 87 11.32 -8.15 -9.42
C ARG A 87 11.09 -7.46 -8.09
N SER A 88 11.77 -6.34 -7.85
CA SER A 88 11.65 -5.58 -6.60
C SER A 88 10.27 -4.97 -6.43
N CYS A 89 9.65 -4.50 -7.51
CA CYS A 89 8.29 -3.97 -7.50
C CYS A 89 7.28 -5.08 -7.13
N ILE A 90 7.35 -6.25 -7.76
CA ILE A 90 6.51 -7.41 -7.42
C ILE A 90 6.71 -7.81 -5.95
N ALA A 91 7.97 -7.95 -5.51
CA ALA A 91 8.25 -8.38 -4.14
C ALA A 91 7.74 -7.37 -3.09
N SER A 92 7.85 -6.06 -3.36
CA SER A 92 7.39 -5.00 -2.46
C SER A 92 5.87 -4.79 -2.46
N GLY A 93 5.17 -5.27 -3.49
CA GLY A 93 3.70 -5.19 -3.60
C GLY A 93 2.97 -6.29 -2.82
N VAL A 94 3.65 -7.36 -2.43
CA VAL A 94 3.05 -8.50 -1.74
C VAL A 94 3.32 -8.44 -0.24
N ALA A 95 2.27 -8.55 0.58
CA ALA A 95 2.41 -8.61 2.03
C ALA A 95 3.34 -9.76 2.47
N SER A 96 4.13 -9.54 3.51
CA SER A 96 5.04 -10.53 4.08
C SER A 96 4.32 -11.67 4.83
N GLY A 97 3.01 -11.54 5.04
CA GLY A 97 2.15 -12.54 5.68
C GLY A 97 0.93 -11.91 6.35
N PRO A 98 0.13 -12.74 7.08
CA PRO A 98 -1.12 -12.29 7.71
C PRO A 98 -0.95 -11.16 8.74
N GLN A 99 0.25 -11.00 9.30
CA GLN A 99 0.55 -10.00 10.32
C GLN A 99 1.21 -8.73 9.75
N ASP A 100 1.33 -8.62 8.42
CA ASP A 100 1.89 -7.43 7.79
C ASP A 100 0.97 -6.23 8.01
N ARG A 101 1.46 -5.30 8.83
CA ARG A 101 0.62 -4.22 9.38
C ARG A 101 0.20 -3.21 8.33
N LEU A 102 1.11 -2.84 7.42
CA LEU A 102 0.83 -1.76 6.47
C LEU A 102 -0.17 -2.18 5.39
N PRO A 103 0.00 -3.31 4.66
CA PRO A 103 -1.02 -3.81 3.75
C PRO A 103 -2.35 -4.09 4.46
N ARG A 104 -2.30 -4.71 5.66
CA ARG A 104 -3.52 -4.98 6.42
C ARG A 104 -4.28 -3.70 6.77
N LEU A 105 -3.58 -2.64 7.19
CA LEU A 105 -4.18 -1.34 7.45
C LEU A 105 -4.92 -0.80 6.21
N LEU A 106 -4.28 -0.86 5.04
CA LEU A 106 -4.87 -0.40 3.77
C LEU A 106 -6.13 -1.20 3.43
N PHE A 107 -6.09 -2.52 3.56
CA PHE A 107 -7.23 -3.39 3.27
C PHE A 107 -8.40 -3.25 4.25
N GLU A 108 -8.16 -2.98 5.51
CA GLU A 108 -9.22 -2.70 6.50
C GLU A 108 -10.02 -1.42 6.17
N TYR A 109 -9.40 -0.49 5.46
CA TYR A 109 -10.08 0.76 5.06
C TYR A 109 -10.75 0.69 3.68
N TRP A 110 -10.27 -0.16 2.80
CA TRP A 110 -10.72 -0.25 1.41
C TRP A 110 -12.24 -0.30 1.25
N PRO A 111 -13.03 -1.08 2.03
CA PRO A 111 -14.49 -1.10 1.91
C PRO A 111 -15.16 0.27 2.10
N ARG A 112 -14.48 1.21 2.75
CA ARG A 112 -14.99 2.57 2.95
C ARG A 112 -15.06 3.35 1.65
N ALA A 113 -14.17 3.09 0.70
CA ALA A 113 -14.18 3.72 -0.63
C ALA A 113 -15.50 3.50 -1.39
N LEU A 114 -16.24 2.42 -1.09
CA LEU A 114 -17.54 2.14 -1.69
C LEU A 114 -18.66 3.10 -1.22
N ARG A 115 -18.46 3.85 -0.13
CA ARG A 115 -19.49 4.66 0.52
C ARG A 115 -19.06 6.10 0.81
N ASP A 116 -17.77 6.38 0.80
CA ASP A 116 -17.20 7.67 1.16
C ASP A 116 -16.35 8.21 0.00
N PRO A 117 -16.76 9.30 -0.65
CA PRO A 117 -16.03 9.90 -1.77
C PRO A 117 -14.58 10.31 -1.42
N LYS A 118 -14.33 10.72 -0.16
CA LYS A 118 -12.96 11.06 0.28
C LYS A 118 -12.08 9.82 0.36
N ALA A 119 -12.62 8.72 0.88
CA ALA A 119 -11.91 7.45 0.90
C ALA A 119 -11.69 6.91 -0.53
N ALA A 120 -12.67 7.03 -1.42
CA ALA A 120 -12.53 6.67 -2.83
C ALA A 120 -11.44 7.48 -3.54
N ALA A 121 -11.31 8.76 -3.24
CA ALA A 121 -10.25 9.59 -3.79
C ALA A 121 -8.85 9.14 -3.32
N LEU A 122 -8.70 8.78 -2.04
CA LEU A 122 -7.44 8.22 -1.51
C LEU A 122 -7.08 6.88 -2.18
N ASP A 123 -8.05 6.00 -2.34
CA ASP A 123 -7.89 4.71 -3.01
C ASP A 123 -7.46 4.90 -4.48
N SER A 124 -8.09 5.84 -5.18
CA SER A 124 -7.70 6.20 -6.55
C SER A 124 -6.26 6.70 -6.63
N VAL A 125 -5.80 7.51 -5.68
CA VAL A 125 -4.40 7.97 -5.62
C VAL A 125 -3.45 6.80 -5.43
N LEU A 126 -3.76 5.88 -4.53
CA LEU A 126 -2.96 4.67 -4.30
C LEU A 126 -2.85 3.84 -5.58
N THR A 127 -3.99 3.50 -6.19
CA THR A 127 -4.07 2.70 -7.41
C THR A 127 -3.29 3.33 -8.58
N GLU A 128 -3.50 4.63 -8.84
CA GLU A 128 -2.81 5.33 -9.92
C GLU A 128 -1.29 5.40 -9.70
N ARG A 129 -0.83 5.60 -8.47
CA ARG A 129 0.61 5.57 -8.17
C ARG A 129 1.21 4.19 -8.40
N GLN A 130 0.55 3.13 -7.99
CA GLN A 130 0.99 1.75 -8.23
C GLN A 130 1.07 1.44 -9.74
N ILE A 131 0.03 1.79 -10.49
CA ILE A 131 0.01 1.66 -11.96
C ILE A 131 1.18 2.44 -12.57
N GLY A 132 1.41 3.68 -12.12
CA GLY A 132 2.51 4.53 -12.61
C GLY A 132 3.89 3.90 -12.42
N VAL A 133 4.15 3.28 -11.27
CA VAL A 133 5.42 2.56 -11.01
C VAL A 133 5.62 1.41 -11.99
N TYR A 134 4.62 0.52 -12.13
CA TYR A 134 4.70 -0.59 -13.08
C TYR A 134 4.84 -0.10 -14.52
N GLN A 135 4.02 0.87 -14.94
CA GLN A 135 4.09 1.43 -16.28
C GLN A 135 5.48 1.99 -16.59
N GLY A 136 6.07 2.74 -15.68
CA GLY A 136 7.44 3.27 -15.85
C GLY A 136 8.48 2.16 -16.00
N ILE A 137 8.37 1.07 -15.23
CA ILE A 137 9.25 -0.10 -15.34
C ILE A 137 9.08 -0.80 -16.69
N LEU A 138 7.84 -0.97 -17.16
CA LEU A 138 7.54 -1.62 -18.43
C LEU A 138 8.08 -0.83 -19.61
N VAL A 139 7.85 0.49 -19.65
CA VAL A 139 8.39 1.39 -20.68
C VAL A 139 9.92 1.40 -20.70
N LEU A 140 10.55 1.43 -19.51
CA LEU A 140 11.99 1.30 -19.39
C LEU A 140 12.50 -0.03 -19.95
N GLY A 141 11.78 -1.12 -19.67
CA GLY A 141 12.13 -2.45 -20.14
C GLY A 141 12.08 -2.60 -21.66
N GLU A 142 11.07 -2.00 -22.32
CA GLU A 142 11.03 -1.92 -23.78
C GLU A 142 12.21 -1.10 -24.33
N ALA A 143 12.48 0.07 -23.74
CA ALA A 143 13.59 0.92 -24.15
C ALA A 143 14.96 0.25 -23.98
N GLN A 144 15.11 -0.65 -23.01
CA GLN A 144 16.33 -1.45 -22.78
C GLN A 144 16.38 -2.75 -23.62
N GLY A 145 15.31 -3.08 -24.34
CA GLY A 145 15.20 -4.35 -25.09
C GLY A 145 15.04 -5.57 -24.17
N HIS A 146 14.63 -5.36 -22.91
CA HIS A 146 14.42 -6.44 -21.93
C HIS A 146 13.01 -6.99 -21.97
N PHE A 147 12.03 -6.20 -22.43
CA PHE A 147 10.61 -6.55 -22.50
C PHE A 147 10.10 -6.33 -23.92
N THR A 148 9.10 -7.13 -24.28
CA THR A 148 8.27 -6.96 -25.44
C THR A 148 6.83 -6.99 -24.98
N LEU A 149 6.07 -5.93 -25.26
CA LEU A 149 4.67 -5.81 -24.85
C LEU A 149 3.77 -5.94 -26.09
N ASP A 150 2.79 -6.84 -26.02
CA ASP A 150 1.73 -6.92 -27.03
C ASP A 150 0.58 -5.94 -26.73
N ASP A 151 0.43 -5.56 -25.45
CA ASP A 151 -0.60 -4.64 -24.96
C ASP A 151 0.02 -3.32 -24.49
N PRO A 152 -0.75 -2.21 -24.42
CA PRO A 152 -0.27 -0.95 -23.86
C PRO A 152 0.27 -1.12 -22.44
N ALA A 153 1.46 -0.55 -22.17
CA ALA A 153 2.15 -0.67 -20.87
C ALA A 153 1.25 -0.33 -19.67
N ARG A 154 0.34 0.65 -19.82
CA ARG A 154 -0.62 1.01 -18.76
C ARG A 154 -1.65 -0.09 -18.49
N LEU A 155 -2.10 -0.82 -19.51
CA LEU A 155 -3.02 -1.94 -19.35
C LEU A 155 -2.33 -3.09 -18.60
N VAL A 156 -1.12 -3.44 -19.04
CA VAL A 156 -0.31 -4.48 -18.36
C VAL A 156 -0.02 -4.10 -16.90
N ALA A 157 0.33 -2.83 -16.66
CA ALA A 157 0.54 -2.29 -15.31
C ALA A 157 -0.72 -2.40 -14.43
N GLY A 158 -1.89 -2.04 -14.97
CA GLY A 158 -3.17 -2.18 -14.28
C GLY A 158 -3.49 -3.62 -13.91
N ASN A 159 -3.16 -4.57 -14.77
CA ASN A 159 -3.34 -6.00 -14.50
C ASN A 159 -2.43 -6.48 -13.36
N PHE A 160 -1.17 -6.00 -13.26
CA PHE A 160 -0.32 -6.29 -12.11
C PHE A 160 -0.96 -5.84 -10.80
N VAL A 161 -1.43 -4.59 -10.75
CA VAL A 161 -2.06 -4.02 -9.55
C VAL A 161 -3.33 -4.80 -9.19
N ALA A 162 -4.20 -5.10 -10.17
CA ALA A 162 -5.42 -5.88 -9.94
C ALA A 162 -5.13 -7.30 -9.42
N MET A 163 -4.07 -7.95 -9.92
CA MET A 163 -3.65 -9.26 -9.42
C MET A 163 -3.07 -9.18 -8.00
N GLU A 164 -2.25 -8.17 -7.72
CA GLU A 164 -1.73 -7.93 -6.37
C GLU A 164 -2.87 -7.74 -5.38
N ASP A 165 -3.81 -6.85 -5.67
CA ASP A 165 -4.96 -6.56 -4.80
C ASP A 165 -5.82 -7.81 -4.57
N GLY A 166 -6.08 -8.60 -5.60
CA GLY A 166 -6.81 -9.85 -5.48
C GLY A 166 -6.10 -10.89 -4.61
N TYR A 167 -4.81 -11.08 -4.82
CA TYR A 167 -4.03 -12.05 -4.03
C TYR A 167 -3.69 -11.56 -2.62
N GLN A 168 -3.61 -10.26 -2.41
CA GLN A 168 -3.28 -9.67 -1.11
C GLN A 168 -4.26 -10.12 -0.02
N MET A 169 -5.55 -10.18 -0.35
CA MET A 169 -6.56 -10.70 0.56
C MET A 169 -6.27 -12.17 0.96
N ASP A 170 -5.78 -13.00 0.04
CA ASP A 170 -5.44 -14.40 0.33
C ASP A 170 -4.23 -14.50 1.26
N VAL A 171 -3.22 -13.63 1.09
CA VAL A 171 -2.04 -13.58 1.96
C VAL A 171 -2.43 -13.12 3.36
N LEU A 172 -3.19 -12.04 3.46
CA LEU A 172 -3.63 -11.47 4.75
C LEU A 172 -4.57 -12.42 5.51
N ALA A 173 -5.35 -13.21 4.80
CA ALA A 173 -6.21 -14.26 5.38
C ALA A 173 -5.48 -15.58 5.66
N GLY A 174 -4.18 -15.68 5.33
CA GLY A 174 -3.39 -16.90 5.53
C GLY A 174 -3.74 -18.07 4.59
N ARG A 175 -4.46 -17.80 3.49
CA ARG A 175 -4.84 -18.84 2.50
C ARG A 175 -3.75 -19.10 1.48
N ARG A 176 -2.86 -18.14 1.22
CA ARG A 176 -1.69 -18.26 0.35
C ARG A 176 -0.45 -17.72 1.04
N SER A 177 0.69 -18.31 0.73
CA SER A 177 1.98 -17.75 1.14
C SER A 177 2.39 -16.60 0.21
N PRO A 178 3.18 -15.63 0.70
CA PRO A 178 3.77 -14.58 -0.15
C PRO A 178 4.52 -15.16 -1.36
N ARG A 179 5.23 -16.28 -1.17
CA ARG A 179 5.99 -16.96 -2.22
C ARG A 179 5.10 -17.44 -3.37
N GLU A 180 3.95 -18.02 -3.08
CA GLU A 180 2.99 -18.48 -4.11
C GLU A 180 2.47 -17.29 -4.93
N VAL A 181 2.17 -16.16 -4.27
CA VAL A 181 1.68 -14.95 -4.94
C VAL A 181 2.78 -14.34 -5.81
N ILE A 182 4.00 -14.19 -5.30
CA ILE A 182 5.15 -13.70 -6.06
C ILE A 182 5.40 -14.59 -7.28
N THR A 183 5.29 -15.93 -7.14
CA THR A 183 5.43 -16.88 -8.25
C THR A 183 4.34 -16.66 -9.31
N ALA A 184 3.09 -16.41 -8.91
CA ALA A 184 1.98 -16.13 -9.83
C ALA A 184 2.21 -14.82 -10.59
N LEU A 185 2.65 -13.76 -9.91
CA LEU A 185 2.96 -12.47 -10.53
C LEU A 185 4.14 -12.57 -11.49
N HIS A 186 5.18 -13.34 -11.18
CA HIS A 186 6.28 -13.62 -12.12
C HIS A 186 5.82 -14.45 -13.33
N SER A 187 4.85 -15.35 -13.14
CA SER A 187 4.25 -16.08 -14.26
C SER A 187 3.52 -15.14 -15.21
N TYR A 188 2.75 -14.20 -14.66
CA TYR A 188 2.10 -13.15 -15.45
C TYR A 188 3.14 -12.23 -16.13
N ALA A 189 4.19 -11.82 -15.41
CA ALA A 189 5.28 -11.01 -15.96
C ALA A 189 5.89 -11.66 -17.22
N ARG A 190 6.18 -12.98 -17.17
CA ARG A 190 6.68 -13.71 -18.34
C ARG A 190 5.70 -13.70 -19.52
N ALA A 191 4.43 -13.94 -19.24
CA ALA A 191 3.41 -13.97 -20.28
C ALA A 191 3.18 -12.60 -20.94
N ALA A 192 3.19 -11.53 -20.12
CA ALA A 192 2.87 -10.18 -20.58
C ALA A 192 4.06 -9.41 -21.18
N THR A 193 5.30 -9.82 -20.90
CA THR A 193 6.50 -9.04 -21.29
C THR A 193 7.58 -9.85 -21.96
N GLY A 194 7.41 -11.17 -22.13
CA GLY A 194 8.49 -12.07 -22.58
C GLY A 194 9.66 -12.19 -21.62
N TYR A 195 9.57 -11.57 -20.45
CA TYR A 195 10.62 -11.55 -19.43
C TYR A 195 10.88 -12.94 -18.85
N LEU A 196 12.12 -13.38 -18.90
CA LEU A 196 12.57 -14.58 -18.18
C LEU A 196 13.33 -14.11 -16.94
N PRO A 197 12.81 -14.37 -15.70
CA PRO A 197 13.63 -14.14 -14.50
C PRO A 197 14.86 -15.04 -14.57
N GLU A 198 16.00 -14.52 -14.22
CA GLU A 198 17.19 -15.34 -14.00
C GLU A 198 16.85 -16.39 -12.95
N ALA A 199 17.26 -17.64 -13.19
CA ALA A 199 17.07 -18.71 -12.23
C ALA A 199 17.70 -18.31 -10.88
N PRO A 200 17.05 -18.64 -9.74
CA PRO A 200 17.60 -18.31 -8.44
C PRO A 200 18.92 -18.97 -8.14
#